data_e2eca1076a0cf70b227784e54791d12e
#
_entry.id   e2eca1076a0cf70b227784e54791d12e
#
_cell.length_a   1.000
_cell.length_b   1.000
_cell.length_c   1.000
_cell.angle_alpha   90.00
_cell.angle_beta   90.00
_cell.angle_gamma   90.00
#
_symmetry.space_group_name_H-M   'P 1'
#
loop_
_entity.id
_entity.type
_entity.pdbx_description
1 polymer ?
#
loop_
_entity_poly.entity_id
_entity_poly.type
_entity_poly.pdbx_seq_one_letter_code
_entity_poly.pdbx_strand_id
1 'polypeptide(L)'
;MPAGLIALALGGFGIGLTEFVIAGLLPDVAADFHVDAAAAGWLISGYALAVAVGAIGLTAAVTRLPRKTVLLGLMVLFIIGNAISALASDYPTMLAGRIVAALCHGAFFGIGSVVAAGMVEPDKKARAIAIMFTGLTAANVLGVPFGTLLGQQLGWRSTFWAITAIGVLALVGLAVLVPRSAGRSSAGEQNSAGLRGELRAFRSAQLWLSLAATVLGFGGMFGAFTYIAYTLTGLSGFPAAAVPWLLILFGVGLFVGNAVGGRFADRSIDGTLIVVLSALAVILGLFAVVAPLPAGAVIALVLMGATGFATVPALQLRVLHSAETAPTLASGANIAAFNVGNALGAWLGGLTIAAGFGYASPLWVGSAMTVAALVVVALASWMRERHFRDGRQGSTVAAVSNGRPTIRG
;
A
#
# COMPACT_ATOMS: atom_id res chain seq x y z
N MET A 1 -1.33 -3.07 27.96
CA MET A 1 -0.87 -3.32 26.58
C MET A 1 0.63 -3.63 26.64
N PRO A 2 1.13 -4.66 25.94
CA PRO A 2 2.58 -4.90 25.90
C PRO A 2 3.30 -3.73 25.23
N ALA A 3 4.35 -3.20 25.88
CA ALA A 3 5.14 -2.07 25.34
C ALA A 3 5.81 -2.40 23.98
N GLY A 4 6.06 -3.68 23.69
CA GLY A 4 6.56 -4.13 22.39
C GLY A 4 5.65 -3.77 21.19
N LEU A 5 4.34 -3.59 21.40
CA LEU A 5 3.44 -3.12 20.34
C LEU A 5 3.73 -1.67 19.94
N ILE A 6 4.14 -0.83 20.91
CA ILE A 6 4.54 0.56 20.63
C ILE A 6 5.81 0.58 19.77
N ALA A 7 6.78 -0.30 20.08
CA ALA A 7 8.00 -0.41 19.28
C ALA A 7 7.71 -0.86 17.83
N LEU A 8 6.78 -1.81 17.65
CA LEU A 8 6.32 -2.21 16.31
C LEU A 8 5.60 -1.08 15.58
N ALA A 9 4.74 -0.32 16.27
CA ALA A 9 4.06 0.83 15.70
C ALA A 9 5.05 1.94 15.30
N LEU A 10 6.09 2.18 16.11
CA LEU A 10 7.14 3.15 15.79
C LEU A 10 7.96 2.73 14.56
N GLY A 11 8.26 1.43 14.42
CA GLY A 11 8.87 0.88 13.20
C GLY A 11 7.97 1.06 11.99
N GLY A 12 6.67 0.75 12.13
CA GLY A 12 5.66 0.99 11.10
C GLY A 12 5.51 2.46 10.71
N PHE A 13 5.62 3.37 11.70
CA PHE A 13 5.64 4.82 11.46
C PHE A 13 6.85 5.24 10.61
N GLY A 14 8.06 4.81 10.99
CA GLY A 14 9.27 5.12 10.22
C GLY A 14 9.20 4.62 8.78
N ILE A 15 8.72 3.39 8.57
CA ILE A 15 8.56 2.77 7.25
C ILE A 15 7.51 3.52 6.42
N GLY A 16 6.36 3.85 6.98
CA GLY A 16 5.35 4.65 6.29
C GLY A 16 5.83 6.05 5.96
N LEU A 17 6.55 6.69 6.89
CA LEU A 17 7.09 8.01 6.66
C LEU A 17 8.08 8.03 5.48
N THR A 18 9.04 7.10 5.45
CA THR A 18 10.03 7.05 4.35
C THR A 18 9.37 6.75 3.00
N GLU A 19 8.30 5.95 2.97
CA GLU A 19 7.58 5.63 1.73
C GLU A 19 6.94 6.88 1.09
N PHE A 20 6.18 7.63 1.88
CA PHE A 20 5.28 8.65 1.37
C PHE A 20 5.87 10.07 1.38
N VAL A 21 6.80 10.39 2.30
CA VAL A 21 7.32 11.77 2.46
C VAL A 21 8.01 12.30 1.21
N ILE A 22 8.62 11.41 0.44
CA ILE A 22 9.35 11.78 -0.77
C ILE A 22 8.46 12.50 -1.80
N ALA A 23 7.16 12.19 -1.87
CA ALA A 23 6.23 12.86 -2.78
C ALA A 23 6.08 14.37 -2.47
N GLY A 24 6.17 14.74 -1.19
CA GLY A 24 6.17 16.14 -0.76
C GLY A 24 7.50 16.85 -1.00
N LEU A 25 8.61 16.11 -1.03
CA LEU A 25 9.98 16.62 -1.21
C LEU A 25 10.51 16.45 -2.63
N LEU A 26 9.73 15.86 -3.53
CA LEU A 26 10.21 15.50 -4.86
C LEU A 26 10.77 16.69 -5.66
N PRO A 27 10.15 17.87 -5.65
CA PRO A 27 10.71 19.05 -6.31
C PRO A 27 12.06 19.48 -5.74
N ASP A 28 12.23 19.46 -4.41
CA ASP A 28 13.46 19.89 -3.73
C ASP A 28 14.62 18.93 -4.02
N VAL A 29 14.34 17.61 -4.01
CA VAL A 29 15.32 16.55 -4.34
C VAL A 29 15.69 16.61 -5.82
N ALA A 30 14.72 16.82 -6.71
CA ALA A 30 14.96 16.94 -8.15
C ALA A 30 15.84 18.15 -8.46
N ALA A 31 15.57 19.28 -7.82
CA ALA A 31 16.37 20.52 -7.98
C ALA A 31 17.81 20.33 -7.49
N ASP A 32 18.01 19.71 -6.33
CA ASP A 32 19.34 19.50 -5.74
C ASP A 32 20.22 18.56 -6.60
N PHE A 33 19.64 17.51 -7.18
CA PHE A 33 20.36 16.59 -8.07
C PHE A 33 20.33 16.98 -9.55
N HIS A 34 19.69 18.11 -9.91
CA HIS A 34 19.57 18.61 -11.28
C HIS A 34 18.94 17.59 -12.23
N VAL A 35 17.94 16.86 -11.77
CA VAL A 35 17.16 15.89 -12.55
C VAL A 35 15.74 16.41 -12.81
N ASP A 36 15.11 15.94 -13.88
CA ASP A 36 13.72 16.28 -14.17
C ASP A 36 12.73 15.55 -13.24
N ALA A 37 11.47 15.96 -13.28
CA ALA A 37 10.43 15.37 -12.44
C ALA A 37 10.17 13.88 -12.75
N ALA A 38 10.37 13.44 -14.00
CA ALA A 38 10.19 12.06 -14.41
C ALA A 38 11.31 11.18 -13.84
N ALA A 39 12.56 11.63 -13.93
CA ALA A 39 13.69 10.95 -13.30
C ALA A 39 13.53 10.90 -11.78
N ALA A 40 13.12 12.01 -11.14
CA ALA A 40 12.85 12.05 -9.70
C ALA A 40 11.76 11.04 -9.30
N GLY A 41 10.75 10.80 -10.12
CA GLY A 41 9.70 9.79 -9.91
C GLY A 41 10.21 8.37 -9.73
N TRP A 42 11.40 8.03 -10.25
CA TRP A 42 12.03 6.73 -10.02
C TRP A 42 12.44 6.49 -8.57
N LEU A 43 12.62 7.54 -7.76
CA LEU A 43 12.84 7.42 -6.31
C LEU A 43 11.62 6.78 -5.62
N ILE A 44 10.43 6.93 -6.20
CA ILE A 44 9.18 6.33 -5.72
C ILE A 44 8.96 4.97 -6.38
N SER A 45 9.08 4.89 -7.72
CA SER A 45 8.91 3.63 -8.45
C SER A 45 9.94 2.57 -8.02
N GLY A 46 11.21 2.95 -7.89
CA GLY A 46 12.28 2.06 -7.43
C GLY A 46 12.08 1.57 -6.00
N TYR A 47 11.64 2.46 -5.09
CA TYR A 47 11.24 2.09 -3.74
C TYR A 47 10.11 1.05 -3.77
N ALA A 48 9.02 1.33 -4.47
CA ALA A 48 7.86 0.46 -4.52
C ALA A 48 8.17 -0.92 -5.14
N LEU A 49 8.95 -0.98 -6.20
CA LEU A 49 9.44 -2.25 -6.77
C LEU A 49 10.29 -3.03 -5.77
N ALA A 50 11.16 -2.35 -5.02
CA ALA A 50 11.97 -2.99 -3.99
C ALA A 50 11.11 -3.52 -2.83
N VAL A 51 10.02 -2.80 -2.44
CA VAL A 51 9.04 -3.32 -1.48
C VAL A 51 8.39 -4.61 -2.00
N ALA A 52 7.96 -4.63 -3.26
CA ALA A 52 7.31 -5.81 -3.85
C ALA A 52 8.26 -7.03 -3.87
N VAL A 53 9.53 -6.82 -4.26
CA VAL A 53 10.57 -7.86 -4.25
C VAL A 53 10.89 -8.30 -2.82
N GLY A 54 11.08 -7.36 -1.89
CA GLY A 54 11.41 -7.62 -0.50
C GLY A 54 10.29 -8.33 0.26
N ALA A 55 9.03 -7.99 -0.02
CA ALA A 55 7.86 -8.62 0.60
C ALA A 55 7.81 -10.14 0.35
N ILE A 56 8.20 -10.58 -0.82
CA ILE A 56 8.21 -11.99 -1.19
C ILE A 56 9.57 -12.62 -0.89
N GLY A 57 10.65 -12.04 -1.45
CA GLY A 57 11.99 -12.62 -1.42
C GLY A 57 12.60 -12.64 -0.03
N LEU A 58 12.55 -11.49 0.67
CA LEU A 58 13.16 -11.40 2.00
C LEU A 58 12.35 -12.16 3.05
N THR A 59 11.00 -12.10 2.95
CA THR A 59 10.16 -12.92 3.84
C THR A 59 10.45 -14.41 3.68
N ALA A 60 10.58 -14.91 2.46
CA ALA A 60 10.91 -16.31 2.20
C ALA A 60 12.31 -16.68 2.72
N ALA A 61 13.30 -15.82 2.52
CA ALA A 61 14.69 -16.07 2.92
C ALA A 61 14.86 -16.18 4.45
N VAL A 62 14.07 -15.45 5.23
CA VAL A 62 14.23 -15.35 6.69
C VAL A 62 13.31 -16.26 7.50
N THR A 63 12.50 -17.11 6.85
CA THR A 63 11.50 -17.98 7.51
C THR A 63 12.06 -18.89 8.61
N ARG A 64 13.34 -19.28 8.49
CA ARG A 64 14.02 -20.18 9.44
C ARG A 64 14.63 -19.45 10.63
N LEU A 65 14.69 -18.13 10.62
CA LEU A 65 15.32 -17.33 11.68
C LEU A 65 14.32 -16.96 12.77
N PRO A 66 14.78 -16.75 14.02
CA PRO A 66 13.92 -16.24 15.08
C PRO A 66 13.30 -14.90 14.70
N ARG A 67 11.99 -14.76 14.81
CA ARG A 67 11.24 -13.59 14.35
C ARG A 67 11.74 -12.25 14.91
N LYS A 68 12.12 -12.22 16.21
CA LYS A 68 12.71 -11.01 16.80
C LYS A 68 14.03 -10.64 16.13
N THR A 69 14.91 -11.59 15.88
CA THR A 69 16.20 -11.35 15.20
C THR A 69 15.96 -10.82 13.77
N VAL A 70 14.96 -11.36 13.07
CA VAL A 70 14.58 -10.88 11.74
C VAL A 70 14.09 -9.43 11.82
N LEU A 71 13.18 -9.08 12.74
CA LEU A 71 12.70 -7.71 12.91
C LEU A 71 13.85 -6.72 13.21
N LEU A 72 14.82 -7.11 14.03
CA LEU A 72 16.00 -6.30 14.30
C LEU A 72 16.85 -6.12 13.04
N GLY A 73 17.10 -7.19 12.28
CA GLY A 73 17.85 -7.12 11.01
C GLY A 73 17.15 -6.27 9.96
N LEU A 74 15.82 -6.38 9.85
CA LEU A 74 15.02 -5.54 8.96
C LEU A 74 15.09 -4.05 9.34
N MET A 75 15.08 -3.75 10.64
CA MET A 75 15.22 -2.36 11.11
C MET A 75 16.64 -1.82 10.91
N VAL A 76 17.67 -2.64 11.04
CA VAL A 76 19.05 -2.26 10.67
C VAL A 76 19.12 -1.94 9.17
N LEU A 77 18.53 -2.77 8.31
CA LEU A 77 18.48 -2.52 6.87
C LEU A 77 17.74 -1.20 6.54
N PHE A 78 16.65 -0.93 7.24
CA PHE A 78 15.89 0.32 7.15
C PHE A 78 16.75 1.55 7.52
N ILE A 79 17.48 1.48 8.64
CA ILE A 79 18.37 2.54 9.13
C ILE A 79 19.48 2.79 8.10
N ILE A 80 20.14 1.74 7.59
CA ILE A 80 21.20 1.85 6.61
C ILE A 80 20.69 2.52 5.34
N GLY A 81 19.54 2.08 4.79
CA GLY A 81 18.97 2.66 3.58
C GLY A 81 18.63 4.15 3.72
N ASN A 82 18.03 4.54 4.85
CA ASN A 82 17.70 5.95 5.10
C ASN A 82 18.96 6.80 5.38
N ALA A 83 19.98 6.24 6.05
CA ALA A 83 21.26 6.93 6.24
C ALA A 83 21.99 7.13 4.90
N ILE A 84 21.99 6.12 4.00
CA ILE A 84 22.53 6.29 2.64
C ILE A 84 21.77 7.41 1.91
N SER A 85 20.44 7.43 2.00
CA SER A 85 19.62 8.49 1.41
C SER A 85 19.96 9.87 1.98
N ALA A 86 20.16 9.98 3.29
CA ALA A 86 20.52 11.23 3.95
C ALA A 86 21.92 11.74 3.57
N LEU A 87 22.85 10.82 3.30
CA LEU A 87 24.25 11.11 2.93
C LEU A 87 24.44 11.24 1.41
N ALA A 88 23.40 10.99 0.60
CA ALA A 88 23.53 10.95 -0.84
C ALA A 88 24.08 12.26 -1.41
N SER A 89 25.19 12.18 -2.14
CA SER A 89 25.82 13.26 -2.89
C SER A 89 25.34 13.34 -4.33
N ASP A 90 24.72 12.26 -4.82
CA ASP A 90 24.25 12.11 -6.19
C ASP A 90 22.93 11.30 -6.23
N TYR A 91 22.24 11.41 -7.36
CA TYR A 91 20.96 10.73 -7.57
C TYR A 91 21.02 9.19 -7.51
N PRO A 92 22.02 8.50 -8.13
CA PRO A 92 22.16 7.05 -7.99
C PRO A 92 22.31 6.57 -6.54
N THR A 93 23.09 7.27 -5.72
CA THR A 93 23.27 6.96 -4.31
C THR A 93 21.93 7.13 -3.54
N MET A 94 21.18 8.20 -3.83
CA MET A 94 19.85 8.41 -3.27
C MET A 94 18.92 7.26 -3.64
N LEU A 95 18.86 6.86 -4.92
CA LEU A 95 18.03 5.76 -5.38
C LEU A 95 18.43 4.43 -4.71
N ALA A 96 19.73 4.16 -4.59
CA ALA A 96 20.23 2.97 -3.91
C ALA A 96 19.79 2.93 -2.44
N GLY A 97 19.90 4.06 -1.70
CA GLY A 97 19.42 4.18 -0.33
C GLY A 97 17.92 3.90 -0.21
N ARG A 98 17.13 4.44 -1.13
CA ARG A 98 15.68 4.20 -1.23
C ARG A 98 15.36 2.70 -1.43
N ILE A 99 16.06 2.04 -2.37
CA ILE A 99 15.89 0.60 -2.63
C ILE A 99 16.24 -0.22 -1.40
N VAL A 100 17.38 0.05 -0.75
CA VAL A 100 17.81 -0.68 0.46
C VAL A 100 16.79 -0.51 1.59
N ALA A 101 16.31 0.71 1.85
CA ALA A 101 15.29 0.96 2.87
C ALA A 101 13.97 0.23 2.57
N ALA A 102 13.59 0.13 1.30
CA ALA A 102 12.33 -0.48 0.87
C ALA A 102 12.27 -2.00 1.06
N LEU A 103 13.40 -2.70 0.94
CA LEU A 103 13.45 -4.16 1.02
C LEU A 103 12.88 -4.71 2.35
N CYS A 104 13.02 -3.97 3.46
CA CYS A 104 12.51 -4.41 4.75
C CYS A 104 11.00 -4.27 4.91
N HIS A 105 10.34 -3.42 4.12
CA HIS A 105 8.98 -2.94 4.35
C HIS A 105 7.96 -4.08 4.47
N GLY A 106 7.79 -4.87 3.41
CA GLY A 106 6.78 -5.94 3.39
C GLY A 106 7.04 -7.02 4.42
N ALA A 107 8.29 -7.43 4.59
CA ALA A 107 8.71 -8.41 5.59
C ALA A 107 8.48 -7.91 7.02
N PHE A 108 8.73 -6.62 7.29
CA PHE A 108 8.51 -6.02 8.61
C PHE A 108 7.03 -6.09 9.02
N PHE A 109 6.10 -5.68 8.14
CA PHE A 109 4.67 -5.74 8.44
C PHE A 109 4.16 -7.18 8.55
N GLY A 110 4.62 -8.08 7.69
CA GLY A 110 4.24 -9.49 7.73
C GLY A 110 4.68 -10.17 9.02
N ILE A 111 5.98 -10.12 9.35
CA ILE A 111 6.55 -10.78 10.54
C ILE A 111 6.14 -10.03 11.81
N GLY A 112 6.09 -8.71 11.76
CA GLY A 112 5.65 -7.86 12.87
C GLY A 112 4.21 -8.15 13.30
N SER A 113 3.30 -8.41 12.36
CA SER A 113 1.91 -8.80 12.65
C SER A 113 1.84 -10.11 13.44
N VAL A 114 2.66 -11.09 13.08
CA VAL A 114 2.73 -12.37 13.80
C VAL A 114 3.32 -12.19 15.20
N VAL A 115 4.36 -11.35 15.34
CA VAL A 115 4.94 -11.03 16.63
C VAL A 115 3.96 -10.24 17.51
N ALA A 116 3.25 -9.26 16.94
CA ALA A 116 2.21 -8.49 17.64
C ALA A 116 1.11 -9.42 18.18
N ALA A 117 0.60 -10.31 17.33
CA ALA A 117 -0.42 -11.29 17.71
C ALA A 117 0.09 -12.28 18.79
N GLY A 118 1.38 -12.64 18.75
CA GLY A 118 2.00 -13.54 19.73
C GLY A 118 2.28 -12.92 21.10
N MET A 119 2.15 -11.60 21.25
CA MET A 119 2.34 -10.89 22.51
C MET A 119 1.07 -10.71 23.35
N VAL A 120 -0.09 -11.13 22.85
CA VAL A 120 -1.40 -10.92 23.45
C VAL A 120 -2.23 -12.20 23.47
N GLU A 121 -3.30 -12.21 24.27
CA GLU A 121 -4.29 -13.29 24.31
C GLU A 121 -5.04 -13.43 22.96
N PRO A 122 -5.61 -14.61 22.66
CA PRO A 122 -6.23 -14.91 21.37
C PRO A 122 -7.34 -13.93 20.94
N ASP A 123 -8.13 -13.43 21.88
CA ASP A 123 -9.22 -12.46 21.67
C ASP A 123 -8.73 -11.03 21.35
N LYS A 124 -7.46 -10.72 21.62
CA LYS A 124 -6.85 -9.40 21.44
C LYS A 124 -5.90 -9.31 20.24
N LYS A 125 -5.70 -10.41 19.48
CA LYS A 125 -4.75 -10.49 18.36
C LYS A 125 -5.01 -9.44 17.27
N ALA A 126 -6.27 -9.30 16.85
CA ALA A 126 -6.64 -8.31 15.82
C ALA A 126 -6.33 -6.89 16.28
N ARG A 127 -6.62 -6.57 17.55
CA ARG A 127 -6.32 -5.26 18.13
C ARG A 127 -4.80 -5.00 18.20
N ALA A 128 -3.99 -6.00 18.52
CA ALA A 128 -2.54 -5.86 18.57
C ALA A 128 -1.95 -5.57 17.19
N ILE A 129 -2.43 -6.26 16.15
CA ILE A 129 -2.07 -5.99 14.75
C ILE A 129 -2.51 -4.58 14.34
N ALA A 130 -3.73 -4.19 14.67
CA ALA A 130 -4.23 -2.85 14.37
C ALA A 130 -3.35 -1.75 14.99
N ILE A 131 -2.86 -1.94 16.23
CA ILE A 131 -1.95 -0.99 16.89
C ILE A 131 -0.64 -0.84 16.11
N MET A 132 -0.06 -1.93 15.62
CA MET A 132 1.13 -1.84 14.79
C MET A 132 0.87 -1.01 13.53
N PHE A 133 -0.28 -1.22 12.86
CA PHE A 133 -0.65 -0.46 11.66
C PHE A 133 -1.06 0.98 11.92
N THR A 134 -1.39 1.36 13.19
CA THR A 134 -1.60 2.78 13.51
C THR A 134 -0.33 3.61 13.29
N GLY A 135 0.86 3.00 13.38
CA GLY A 135 2.11 3.66 13.01
C GLY A 135 2.12 4.12 11.56
N LEU A 136 1.72 3.25 10.63
CA LEU A 136 1.63 3.58 9.20
C LEU A 136 0.60 4.70 8.95
N THR A 137 -0.55 4.62 9.60
CA THR A 137 -1.59 5.67 9.49
C THR A 137 -1.11 7.01 10.05
N ALA A 138 -0.46 7.01 11.21
CA ALA A 138 0.10 8.21 11.81
C ALA A 138 1.22 8.82 10.94
N ALA A 139 2.02 7.98 10.27
CA ALA A 139 3.02 8.44 9.32
C ALA A 139 2.37 9.22 8.16
N ASN A 140 1.28 8.74 7.61
CA ASN A 140 0.60 9.42 6.51
C ASN A 140 -0.07 10.73 6.94
N VAL A 141 -0.72 10.75 8.11
CA VAL A 141 -1.49 11.92 8.58
C VAL A 141 -0.59 13.01 9.16
N LEU A 142 0.45 12.63 9.90
CA LEU A 142 1.33 13.56 10.62
C LEU A 142 2.77 13.52 10.09
N GLY A 143 3.32 12.30 9.91
CA GLY A 143 4.72 12.12 9.54
C GLY A 143 5.06 12.77 8.21
N VAL A 144 4.27 12.52 7.17
CA VAL A 144 4.52 13.06 5.82
C VAL A 144 4.48 14.60 5.80
N PRO A 145 3.45 15.26 6.33
CA PRO A 145 3.44 16.72 6.41
C PRO A 145 4.61 17.33 7.19
N PHE A 146 4.86 16.80 8.41
CA PHE A 146 5.94 17.32 9.24
C PHE A 146 7.33 17.00 8.67
N GLY A 147 7.49 15.81 8.05
CA GLY A 147 8.71 15.45 7.34
C GLY A 147 8.96 16.34 6.13
N THR A 148 7.92 16.69 5.38
CA THR A 148 8.01 17.64 4.26
C THR A 148 8.38 19.03 4.77
N LEU A 149 7.74 19.52 5.83
CA LEU A 149 8.05 20.80 6.46
C LEU A 149 9.52 20.86 6.94
N LEU A 150 9.98 19.80 7.64
CA LEU A 150 11.37 19.68 8.08
C LEU A 150 12.34 19.76 6.92
N GLY A 151 12.05 19.03 5.84
CA GLY A 151 12.88 19.01 4.64
C GLY A 151 12.93 20.36 3.92
N GLN A 152 11.82 21.10 3.87
CA GLN A 152 11.78 22.43 3.29
C GLN A 152 12.56 23.47 4.11
N GLN A 153 12.55 23.37 5.46
CA GLN A 153 13.21 24.34 6.33
C GLN A 153 14.70 24.07 6.54
N LEU A 154 15.09 22.79 6.67
CA LEU A 154 16.46 22.40 7.00
C LEU A 154 17.16 21.59 5.89
N GLY A 155 16.55 21.57 4.69
CA GLY A 155 16.99 20.77 3.56
C GLY A 155 16.45 19.33 3.64
N TRP A 156 16.12 18.74 2.48
CA TRP A 156 15.46 17.45 2.37
C TRP A 156 16.23 16.28 3.06
N ARG A 157 17.55 16.40 3.15
CA ARG A 157 18.40 15.41 3.87
C ARG A 157 18.06 15.31 5.36
N SER A 158 17.63 16.42 5.98
CA SER A 158 17.23 16.43 7.39
C SER A 158 16.06 15.49 7.69
N THR A 159 15.13 15.36 6.75
CA THR A 159 14.02 14.40 6.86
C THR A 159 14.52 12.96 6.91
N PHE A 160 15.47 12.57 6.05
CA PHE A 160 16.03 11.21 6.07
C PHE A 160 16.86 10.95 7.32
N TRP A 161 17.54 11.96 7.87
CA TRP A 161 18.19 11.86 9.19
C TRP A 161 17.17 11.67 10.32
N ALA A 162 16.06 12.39 10.30
CA ALA A 162 14.97 12.19 11.28
C ALA A 162 14.37 10.78 11.17
N ILE A 163 14.16 10.28 9.96
CA ILE A 163 13.69 8.90 9.73
C ILE A 163 14.72 7.87 10.24
N THR A 164 16.00 8.11 10.00
CA THR A 164 17.09 7.27 10.53
C THR A 164 17.06 7.24 12.06
N ALA A 165 16.90 8.37 12.71
CA ALA A 165 16.78 8.46 14.18
C ALA A 165 15.54 7.72 14.69
N ILE A 166 14.39 7.85 14.03
CA ILE A 166 13.18 7.09 14.36
C ILE A 166 13.44 5.59 14.19
N GLY A 167 14.15 5.17 13.15
CA GLY A 167 14.57 3.79 12.94
C GLY A 167 15.44 3.26 14.09
N VAL A 168 16.40 4.06 14.56
CA VAL A 168 17.24 3.70 15.73
C VAL A 168 16.39 3.55 16.99
N LEU A 169 15.47 4.48 17.27
CA LEU A 169 14.55 4.38 18.38
C LEU A 169 13.66 3.13 18.30
N ALA A 170 13.16 2.81 17.10
CA ALA A 170 12.38 1.61 16.86
C ALA A 170 13.23 0.34 17.07
N LEU A 171 14.48 0.31 16.59
CA LEU A 171 15.42 -0.79 16.79
C LEU A 171 15.68 -1.04 18.28
N VAL A 172 15.96 0.00 19.05
CA VAL A 172 16.15 -0.09 20.51
C VAL A 172 14.87 -0.57 21.18
N GLY A 173 13.72 0.00 20.81
CA GLY A 173 12.42 -0.43 21.33
C GLY A 173 12.14 -1.91 21.04
N LEU A 174 12.39 -2.39 19.83
CA LEU A 174 12.23 -3.81 19.46
C LEU A 174 13.21 -4.70 20.25
N ALA A 175 14.45 -4.27 20.42
CA ALA A 175 15.46 -5.02 21.15
C ALA A 175 15.09 -5.21 22.63
N VAL A 176 14.58 -4.15 23.28
CA VAL A 176 14.30 -4.11 24.72
C VAL A 176 12.89 -4.63 25.03
N LEU A 177 11.87 -4.17 24.29
CA LEU A 177 10.46 -4.35 24.65
C LEU A 177 9.79 -5.57 24.03
N VAL A 178 10.34 -6.14 22.93
CA VAL A 178 9.78 -7.36 22.33
C VAL A 178 10.39 -8.59 22.98
N PRO A 179 9.59 -9.49 23.58
CA PRO A 179 10.11 -10.72 24.20
C PRO A 179 10.72 -11.67 23.16
N ARG A 180 11.78 -12.40 23.55
CA ARG A 180 12.40 -13.42 22.68
C ARG A 180 11.46 -14.58 22.35
N SER A 181 10.46 -14.82 23.19
CA SER A 181 9.43 -15.85 23.02
C SER A 181 8.27 -15.38 22.12
N ALA A 182 8.15 -14.09 21.85
CA ALA A 182 7.06 -13.57 21.02
C ALA A 182 7.12 -14.19 19.62
N GLY A 183 6.08 -14.92 19.26
CA GLY A 183 5.99 -15.60 17.97
C GLY A 183 6.52 -17.04 17.93
N ARG A 184 6.93 -17.64 19.06
CA ARG A 184 7.28 -19.06 19.13
C ARG A 184 6.06 -20.01 19.11
N SER A 185 4.90 -19.52 19.53
CA SER A 185 3.70 -20.33 19.75
C SER A 185 2.88 -20.50 18.49
N SER A 186 3.34 -21.11 17.48
CA SER A 186 2.48 -21.71 16.43
C SER A 186 3.25 -22.21 15.19
N ALA A 187 4.50 -22.61 15.35
CA ALA A 187 5.18 -23.33 14.26
C ALA A 187 4.54 -24.72 13.98
N GLY A 188 3.59 -25.16 14.82
CA GLY A 188 2.92 -26.45 14.72
C GLY A 188 1.49 -26.42 14.14
N GLU A 189 0.83 -25.25 14.10
CA GLU A 189 -0.59 -25.17 13.66
C GLU A 189 -0.84 -24.42 12.35
N GLN A 190 0.17 -23.83 11.74
CA GLN A 190 0.04 -23.25 10.41
C GLN A 190 0.59 -24.21 9.36
N ASN A 191 -0.34 -24.85 8.66
CA ASN A 191 -0.23 -25.56 7.38
C ASN A 191 -0.32 -27.08 7.42
N SER A 192 -1.54 -27.58 7.55
CA SER A 192 -1.92 -28.90 7.03
C SER A 192 -1.83 -28.98 5.48
N ALA A 193 -1.77 -27.84 4.77
CA ALA A 193 -1.73 -27.83 3.30
C ALA A 193 -0.33 -27.63 2.68
N GLY A 194 0.68 -27.20 3.45
CA GLY A 194 2.03 -26.91 2.97
C GLY A 194 2.10 -25.85 1.87
N LEU A 195 3.30 -25.36 1.54
CA LEU A 195 3.56 -24.35 0.50
C LEU A 195 2.94 -24.72 -0.88
N ARG A 196 2.85 -26.01 -1.20
CA ARG A 196 2.21 -26.49 -2.44
C ARG A 196 0.70 -26.26 -2.45
N GLY A 197 0.04 -26.35 -1.31
CA GLY A 197 -1.41 -26.06 -1.19
C GLY A 197 -1.68 -24.56 -1.36
N GLU A 198 -0.87 -23.72 -0.74
CA GLU A 198 -0.97 -22.27 -0.88
C GLU A 198 -0.69 -21.81 -2.32
N LEU A 199 0.31 -22.37 -3.00
CA LEU A 199 0.60 -22.08 -4.41
C LEU A 199 -0.54 -22.49 -5.36
N ARG A 200 -1.39 -23.45 -4.98
CA ARG A 200 -2.54 -23.85 -5.78
C ARG A 200 -3.59 -22.73 -5.90
N ALA A 201 -3.71 -21.86 -4.89
CA ALA A 201 -4.60 -20.69 -4.95
C ALA A 201 -4.24 -19.76 -6.10
N PHE A 202 -2.96 -19.66 -6.48
CA PHE A 202 -2.50 -18.84 -7.61
C PHE A 202 -2.89 -19.40 -9.00
N ARG A 203 -3.55 -20.56 -9.07
CA ARG A 203 -4.19 -21.03 -10.31
C ARG A 203 -5.57 -20.39 -10.54
N SER A 204 -6.12 -19.72 -9.53
CA SER A 204 -7.42 -19.06 -9.63
C SER A 204 -7.34 -17.77 -10.47
N ALA A 205 -8.11 -17.69 -11.55
CA ALA A 205 -8.26 -16.46 -12.33
C ALA A 205 -8.83 -15.30 -11.48
N GLN A 206 -9.71 -15.63 -10.52
CA GLN A 206 -10.30 -14.61 -9.62
C GLN A 206 -9.24 -13.94 -8.73
N LEU A 207 -8.23 -14.70 -8.26
CA LEU A 207 -7.12 -14.12 -7.50
C LEU A 207 -6.31 -13.14 -8.37
N TRP A 208 -5.95 -13.52 -9.58
CA TRP A 208 -5.19 -12.64 -10.49
C TRP A 208 -5.97 -11.39 -10.90
N LEU A 209 -7.27 -11.50 -11.13
CA LEU A 209 -8.14 -10.35 -11.40
C LEU A 209 -8.25 -9.44 -10.17
N SER A 210 -8.29 -10.01 -8.95
CA SER A 210 -8.30 -9.23 -7.72
C SER A 210 -6.97 -8.48 -7.51
N LEU A 211 -5.83 -9.13 -7.76
CA LEU A 211 -4.51 -8.50 -7.71
C LEU A 211 -4.37 -7.42 -8.79
N ALA A 212 -4.84 -7.66 -10.02
CA ALA A 212 -4.84 -6.67 -11.07
C ALA A 212 -5.70 -5.43 -10.73
N ALA A 213 -6.85 -5.64 -10.09
CA ALA A 213 -7.67 -4.55 -9.58
C ALA A 213 -6.93 -3.72 -8.51
N THR A 214 -6.13 -4.36 -7.65
CA THR A 214 -5.28 -3.67 -6.68
C THR A 214 -4.19 -2.85 -7.37
N VAL A 215 -3.46 -3.46 -8.32
CA VAL A 215 -2.40 -2.77 -9.09
C VAL A 215 -2.94 -1.53 -9.78
N LEU A 216 -4.06 -1.66 -10.48
CA LEU A 216 -4.61 -0.58 -11.29
C LEU A 216 -5.35 0.48 -10.43
N GLY A 217 -6.16 0.05 -9.47
CA GLY A 217 -7.02 0.94 -8.70
C GLY A 217 -6.22 1.80 -7.73
N PHE A 218 -5.38 1.19 -6.92
CA PHE A 218 -4.54 1.93 -5.97
C PHE A 218 -3.38 2.63 -6.69
N GLY A 219 -2.78 1.98 -7.68
CA GLY A 219 -1.70 2.56 -8.49
C GLY A 219 -2.12 3.83 -9.22
N GLY A 220 -3.38 3.93 -9.65
CA GLY A 220 -3.93 5.15 -10.26
C GLY A 220 -3.90 6.34 -9.30
N MET A 221 -4.36 6.17 -8.07
CA MET A 221 -4.31 7.21 -7.04
C MET A 221 -2.86 7.55 -6.67
N PHE A 222 -2.03 6.54 -6.45
CA PHE A 222 -0.66 6.74 -6.00
C PHE A 222 0.23 7.38 -7.08
N GLY A 223 0.00 7.06 -8.37
CA GLY A 223 0.67 7.72 -9.49
C GLY A 223 0.39 9.23 -9.53
N ALA A 224 -0.87 9.62 -9.31
CA ALA A 224 -1.26 11.02 -9.17
C ALA A 224 -0.61 11.66 -7.93
N PHE A 225 -0.61 10.97 -6.79
CA PHE A 225 0.00 11.44 -5.54
C PHE A 225 1.52 11.63 -5.66
N THR A 226 2.20 10.81 -6.45
CA THR A 226 3.65 10.89 -6.67
C THR A 226 4.11 12.29 -7.09
N TYR A 227 3.34 12.95 -7.94
CA TYR A 227 3.67 14.27 -8.48
C TYR A 227 2.82 15.40 -7.86
N ILE A 228 2.20 15.15 -6.70
CA ILE A 228 1.25 16.08 -6.10
C ILE A 228 1.88 17.43 -5.75
N ALA A 229 3.13 17.45 -5.29
CA ALA A 229 3.83 18.70 -4.99
C ALA A 229 4.00 19.56 -6.25
N TYR A 230 4.35 18.97 -7.39
CA TYR A 230 4.43 19.69 -8.67
C TYR A 230 3.05 20.16 -9.15
N THR A 231 2.01 19.37 -8.97
CA THR A 231 0.63 19.77 -9.31
C THR A 231 0.20 20.98 -8.48
N LEU A 232 0.41 20.94 -7.16
CA LEU A 232 0.01 22.01 -6.25
C LEU A 232 0.79 23.31 -6.46
N THR A 233 2.10 23.20 -6.69
CA THR A 233 2.94 24.40 -6.89
C THR A 233 2.91 24.91 -8.32
N GLY A 234 3.01 24.00 -9.31
CA GLY A 234 3.16 24.37 -10.72
C GLY A 234 1.84 24.66 -11.43
N LEU A 235 0.70 24.05 -11.02
CA LEU A 235 -0.61 24.28 -11.64
C LEU A 235 -1.54 25.08 -10.76
N SER A 236 -1.62 24.75 -9.46
CA SER A 236 -2.56 25.40 -8.54
C SER A 236 -2.02 26.70 -7.98
N GLY A 237 -0.73 27.03 -8.21
CA GLY A 237 -0.11 28.28 -7.79
C GLY A 237 0.13 28.40 -6.29
N PHE A 238 0.08 27.31 -5.53
CA PHE A 238 0.41 27.34 -4.11
C PHE A 238 1.92 27.52 -3.91
N PRO A 239 2.35 28.33 -2.92
CA PRO A 239 3.74 28.38 -2.54
C PRO A 239 4.19 27.03 -1.97
N ALA A 240 5.46 26.66 -2.15
CA ALA A 240 6.01 25.38 -1.64
C ALA A 240 5.73 25.19 -0.15
N ALA A 241 5.78 26.26 0.65
CA ALA A 241 5.48 26.26 2.08
C ALA A 241 4.03 25.83 2.43
N ALA A 242 3.09 25.87 1.48
CA ALA A 242 1.73 25.40 1.70
C ALA A 242 1.60 23.87 1.54
N VAL A 243 2.51 23.21 0.82
CA VAL A 243 2.44 21.77 0.51
C VAL A 243 2.31 20.92 1.77
N PRO A 244 3.09 21.09 2.85
CA PRO A 244 2.94 20.30 4.07
C PRO A 244 1.52 20.38 4.65
N TRP A 245 0.91 21.56 4.67
CA TRP A 245 -0.44 21.77 5.20
C TRP A 245 -1.52 21.14 4.32
N LEU A 246 -1.34 21.20 3.00
CA LEU A 246 -2.23 20.53 2.05
C LEU A 246 -2.13 18.99 2.18
N LEU A 247 -0.94 18.46 2.48
CA LEU A 247 -0.76 17.02 2.75
C LEU A 247 -1.44 16.58 4.06
N ILE A 248 -1.60 17.47 5.06
CA ILE A 248 -2.46 17.16 6.24
C ILE A 248 -3.90 16.93 5.80
N LEU A 249 -4.43 17.80 4.93
CA LEU A 249 -5.81 17.66 4.42
C LEU A 249 -5.98 16.38 3.62
N PHE A 250 -5.00 16.02 2.79
CA PHE A 250 -4.96 14.70 2.13
C PHE A 250 -4.98 13.56 3.15
N GLY A 251 -4.15 13.65 4.20
CA GLY A 251 -4.08 12.66 5.29
C GLY A 251 -5.41 12.50 6.04
N VAL A 252 -6.14 13.59 6.27
CA VAL A 252 -7.50 13.55 6.85
C VAL A 252 -8.45 12.82 5.91
N GLY A 253 -8.41 13.14 4.62
CA GLY A 253 -9.18 12.43 3.59
C GLY A 253 -8.90 10.94 3.62
N LEU A 254 -7.63 10.56 3.61
CA LEU A 254 -7.14 9.19 3.70
C LEU A 254 -7.71 8.44 4.92
N PHE A 255 -7.63 9.04 6.10
CA PHE A 255 -8.13 8.44 7.34
C PHE A 255 -9.64 8.19 7.28
N VAL A 256 -10.41 9.22 6.88
CA VAL A 256 -11.87 9.11 6.73
C VAL A 256 -12.23 8.06 5.68
N GLY A 257 -11.56 8.10 4.53
CA GLY A 257 -11.78 7.16 3.43
C GLY A 257 -11.57 5.71 3.85
N ASN A 258 -10.45 5.42 4.52
CA ASN A 258 -10.15 4.07 5.00
C ASN A 258 -11.22 3.56 5.99
N ALA A 259 -11.67 4.41 6.93
CA ALA A 259 -12.69 4.06 7.91
C ALA A 259 -14.07 3.82 7.26
N VAL A 260 -14.44 4.66 6.29
CA VAL A 260 -15.72 4.56 5.56
C VAL A 260 -15.68 3.35 4.62
N GLY A 261 -14.60 3.19 3.86
CA GLY A 261 -14.39 2.07 2.93
C GLY A 261 -14.47 0.71 3.64
N GLY A 262 -13.86 0.59 4.82
CA GLY A 262 -13.94 -0.63 5.63
C GLY A 262 -15.38 -1.00 6.00
N ARG A 263 -16.18 -0.02 6.51
CA ARG A 263 -17.58 -0.27 6.88
C ARG A 263 -18.47 -0.68 5.70
N PHE A 264 -18.24 -0.12 4.52
CA PHE A 264 -19.00 -0.51 3.33
C PHE A 264 -18.53 -1.84 2.76
N ALA A 265 -17.21 -2.14 2.82
CA ALA A 265 -16.66 -3.41 2.39
C ALA A 265 -17.21 -4.60 3.20
N ASP A 266 -17.49 -4.42 4.50
CA ASP A 266 -18.13 -5.43 5.34
C ASP A 266 -19.54 -5.80 4.85
N ARG A 267 -20.23 -4.88 4.15
CA ARG A 267 -21.57 -5.13 3.59
C ARG A 267 -21.51 -5.75 2.20
N SER A 268 -20.67 -5.22 1.33
CA SER A 268 -20.50 -5.68 -0.04
C SER A 268 -19.15 -5.24 -0.60
N ILE A 269 -18.24 -6.18 -0.77
CA ILE A 269 -16.91 -5.92 -1.31
C ILE A 269 -17.00 -5.36 -2.73
N ASP A 270 -17.71 -6.06 -3.63
CA ASP A 270 -17.82 -5.66 -5.03
C ASP A 270 -18.59 -4.36 -5.22
N GLY A 271 -19.70 -4.19 -4.51
CA GLY A 271 -20.47 -2.95 -4.54
C GLY A 271 -19.64 -1.75 -4.07
N THR A 272 -18.87 -1.92 -2.98
CA THR A 272 -17.95 -0.89 -2.48
C THR A 272 -16.89 -0.55 -3.52
N LEU A 273 -16.24 -1.55 -4.12
CA LEU A 273 -15.22 -1.31 -5.14
C LEU A 273 -15.77 -0.60 -6.37
N ILE A 274 -16.93 -1.00 -6.87
CA ILE A 274 -17.56 -0.35 -8.02
C ILE A 274 -17.82 1.13 -7.71
N VAL A 275 -18.45 1.44 -6.59
CA VAL A 275 -18.78 2.82 -6.22
C VAL A 275 -17.51 3.65 -5.98
N VAL A 276 -16.57 3.12 -5.19
CA VAL A 276 -15.38 3.88 -4.77
C VAL A 276 -14.41 4.07 -5.94
N LEU A 277 -14.19 3.05 -6.79
CA LEU A 277 -13.33 3.19 -7.98
C LEU A 277 -13.98 4.15 -9.01
N SER A 278 -15.30 4.11 -9.18
CA SER A 278 -15.99 5.08 -10.04
C SER A 278 -15.82 6.51 -9.53
N ALA A 279 -16.02 6.71 -8.22
CA ALA A 279 -15.81 8.00 -7.57
C ALA A 279 -14.36 8.47 -7.73
N LEU A 280 -13.37 7.60 -7.47
CA LEU A 280 -11.95 7.92 -7.59
C LEU A 280 -11.58 8.29 -9.04
N ALA A 281 -12.05 7.54 -10.04
CA ALA A 281 -11.79 7.85 -11.45
C ALA A 281 -12.33 9.23 -11.84
N VAL A 282 -13.55 9.54 -11.41
CA VAL A 282 -14.17 10.85 -11.66
C VAL A 282 -13.41 11.96 -10.93
N ILE A 283 -13.06 11.75 -9.67
CA ILE A 283 -12.33 12.74 -8.86
C ILE A 283 -10.95 13.03 -9.45
N LEU A 284 -10.20 12.02 -9.90
CA LEU A 284 -8.90 12.21 -10.53
C LEU A 284 -9.04 12.99 -11.86
N GLY A 285 -10.01 12.65 -12.69
CA GLY A 285 -10.31 13.38 -13.92
C GLY A 285 -10.73 14.83 -13.66
N LEU A 286 -11.62 15.06 -12.68
CA LEU A 286 -12.03 16.40 -12.28
C LEU A 286 -10.85 17.17 -11.68
N PHE A 287 -10.01 16.53 -10.87
CA PHE A 287 -8.83 17.19 -10.32
C PHE A 287 -7.92 17.71 -11.43
N ALA A 288 -7.69 16.93 -12.48
CA ALA A 288 -6.89 17.38 -13.63
C ALA A 288 -7.45 18.66 -14.28
N VAL A 289 -8.79 18.81 -14.29
CA VAL A 289 -9.46 20.00 -14.85
C VAL A 289 -9.43 21.19 -13.89
N VAL A 290 -9.70 20.94 -12.59
CA VAL A 290 -9.83 22.02 -11.59
C VAL A 290 -8.50 22.35 -10.91
N ALA A 291 -7.41 21.65 -11.18
CA ALA A 291 -6.09 21.90 -10.60
C ALA A 291 -5.61 23.35 -10.72
N PRO A 292 -5.88 24.11 -11.80
CA PRO A 292 -5.52 25.52 -11.86
C PRO A 292 -6.30 26.42 -10.87
N LEU A 293 -7.39 25.92 -10.29
CA LEU A 293 -8.22 26.65 -9.32
C LEU A 293 -7.82 26.24 -7.90
N PRO A 294 -7.21 27.10 -7.07
CA PRO A 294 -6.72 26.70 -5.74
C PRO A 294 -7.77 26.00 -4.86
N ALA A 295 -8.99 26.55 -4.79
CA ALA A 295 -10.08 25.93 -4.02
C ALA A 295 -10.49 24.55 -4.59
N GLY A 296 -10.56 24.42 -5.92
CA GLY A 296 -10.83 23.16 -6.60
C GLY A 296 -9.76 22.11 -6.32
N ALA A 297 -8.49 22.51 -6.35
CA ALA A 297 -7.37 21.64 -6.05
C ALA A 297 -7.39 21.13 -4.60
N VAL A 298 -7.72 21.96 -3.61
CA VAL A 298 -7.85 21.54 -2.20
C VAL A 298 -8.97 20.53 -2.02
N ILE A 299 -10.15 20.80 -2.57
CA ILE A 299 -11.30 19.89 -2.47
C ILE A 299 -10.98 18.55 -3.14
N ALA A 300 -10.44 18.59 -4.36
CA ALA A 300 -10.08 17.39 -5.11
C ALA A 300 -8.99 16.57 -4.41
N LEU A 301 -8.00 17.22 -3.78
CA LEU A 301 -6.94 16.58 -3.00
C LEU A 301 -7.51 15.77 -1.81
N VAL A 302 -8.43 16.36 -1.05
CA VAL A 302 -9.09 15.69 0.09
C VAL A 302 -9.91 14.52 -0.40
N LEU A 303 -10.70 14.72 -1.46
CA LEU A 303 -11.55 13.67 -2.04
C LEU A 303 -10.71 12.55 -2.67
N MET A 304 -9.58 12.85 -3.29
CA MET A 304 -8.62 11.87 -3.80
C MET A 304 -8.08 11.00 -2.66
N GLY A 305 -7.68 11.60 -1.54
CA GLY A 305 -7.26 10.86 -0.34
C GLY A 305 -8.37 9.96 0.19
N ALA A 306 -9.58 10.50 0.32
CA ALA A 306 -10.74 9.77 0.85
C ALA A 306 -11.13 8.59 -0.06
N THR A 307 -11.31 8.82 -1.35
CA THR A 307 -11.73 7.75 -2.27
C THR A 307 -10.60 6.76 -2.54
N GLY A 308 -9.35 7.22 -2.67
CA GLY A 308 -8.20 6.35 -2.87
C GLY A 308 -8.04 5.33 -1.74
N PHE A 309 -8.05 5.78 -0.48
CA PHE A 309 -7.90 4.87 0.67
C PHE A 309 -9.17 4.12 1.05
N ALA A 310 -10.35 4.55 0.62
CA ALA A 310 -11.57 3.75 0.75
C ALA A 310 -11.51 2.45 -0.08
N THR A 311 -10.66 2.37 -1.10
CA THR A 311 -10.45 1.13 -1.87
C THR A 311 -9.70 0.05 -1.09
N VAL A 312 -8.80 0.45 -0.17
CA VAL A 312 -7.80 -0.45 0.46
C VAL A 312 -8.43 -1.62 1.21
N PRO A 313 -9.39 -1.43 2.14
CA PRO A 313 -10.02 -2.55 2.84
C PRO A 313 -10.74 -3.50 1.88
N ALA A 314 -11.46 -2.96 0.90
CA ALA A 314 -12.23 -3.75 -0.04
C ALA A 314 -11.34 -4.57 -0.99
N LEU A 315 -10.23 -3.99 -1.49
CA LEU A 315 -9.22 -4.70 -2.29
C LEU A 315 -8.57 -5.83 -1.49
N GLN A 316 -8.22 -5.57 -0.23
CA GLN A 316 -7.64 -6.58 0.66
C GLN A 316 -8.61 -7.75 0.90
N LEU A 317 -9.87 -7.44 1.26
CA LEU A 317 -10.89 -8.46 1.49
C LEU A 317 -11.19 -9.27 0.23
N ARG A 318 -11.23 -8.62 -0.95
CA ARG A 318 -11.46 -9.31 -2.22
C ARG A 318 -10.37 -10.34 -2.52
N VAL A 319 -9.11 -10.01 -2.31
CA VAL A 319 -7.98 -10.93 -2.51
C VAL A 319 -8.07 -12.10 -1.53
N LEU A 320 -8.36 -11.84 -0.25
CA LEU A 320 -8.51 -12.88 0.77
C LEU A 320 -9.66 -13.84 0.44
N HIS A 321 -10.82 -13.34 0.00
CA HIS A 321 -11.94 -14.18 -0.44
C HIS A 321 -11.64 -14.98 -1.71
N SER A 322 -10.76 -14.48 -2.59
CA SER A 322 -10.35 -15.18 -3.79
C SER A 322 -9.35 -16.31 -3.52
N ALA A 323 -8.80 -16.38 -2.31
CA ALA A 323 -7.77 -17.33 -1.90
C ALA A 323 -7.97 -17.82 -0.45
N GLU A 324 -9.18 -18.30 -0.11
CA GLU A 324 -9.54 -18.76 1.24
C GLU A 324 -8.64 -19.90 1.76
N THR A 325 -8.09 -20.71 0.86
CA THR A 325 -7.18 -21.81 1.20
C THR A 325 -5.73 -21.36 1.44
N ALA A 326 -5.39 -20.09 1.11
CA ALA A 326 -4.03 -19.55 1.19
C ALA A 326 -4.02 -18.07 1.62
N PRO A 327 -4.66 -17.68 2.73
CA PRO A 327 -4.86 -16.28 3.08
C PRO A 327 -3.55 -15.53 3.35
N THR A 328 -2.54 -16.21 3.88
CA THR A 328 -1.25 -15.58 4.21
C THR A 328 -0.48 -15.19 2.96
N LEU A 329 -0.35 -16.12 2.01
CA LEU A 329 0.37 -15.85 0.75
C LEU A 329 -0.39 -14.87 -0.12
N ALA A 330 -1.72 -14.94 -0.15
CA ALA A 330 -2.59 -14.02 -0.88
C ALA A 330 -2.49 -12.59 -0.32
N SER A 331 -2.45 -12.43 1.01
CA SER A 331 -2.24 -11.11 1.64
C SER A 331 -0.87 -10.52 1.28
N GLY A 332 0.19 -11.34 1.34
CA GLY A 332 1.53 -10.92 0.91
C GLY A 332 1.58 -10.52 -0.58
N ALA A 333 0.92 -11.30 -1.44
CA ALA A 333 0.80 -10.97 -2.86
C ALA A 333 0.02 -9.67 -3.09
N ASN A 334 -0.99 -9.37 -2.27
CA ASN A 334 -1.73 -8.12 -2.37
C ASN A 334 -0.88 -6.92 -1.93
N ILE A 335 -0.05 -7.04 -0.90
CA ILE A 335 0.94 -6.01 -0.52
C ILE A 335 1.90 -5.75 -1.69
N ALA A 336 2.39 -6.81 -2.33
CA ALA A 336 3.21 -6.67 -3.52
C ALA A 336 2.43 -6.01 -4.67
N ALA A 337 1.15 -6.35 -4.88
CA ALA A 337 0.31 -5.74 -5.91
C ALA A 337 0.07 -4.24 -5.67
N PHE A 338 -0.17 -3.79 -4.43
CA PHE A 338 -0.21 -2.37 -4.08
C PHE A 338 1.07 -1.65 -4.52
N ASN A 339 2.22 -2.24 -4.23
CA ASN A 339 3.51 -1.64 -4.54
C ASN A 339 3.87 -1.69 -6.04
N VAL A 340 3.51 -2.77 -6.74
CA VAL A 340 3.61 -2.82 -8.21
C VAL A 340 2.73 -1.73 -8.83
N GLY A 341 1.52 -1.51 -8.28
CA GLY A 341 0.64 -0.42 -8.68
C GLY A 341 1.27 0.96 -8.45
N ASN A 342 1.84 1.18 -7.26
CA ASN A 342 2.56 2.42 -6.93
C ASN A 342 3.68 2.70 -7.92
N ALA A 343 4.50 1.68 -8.22
CA ALA A 343 5.59 1.78 -9.18
C ALA A 343 5.08 2.09 -10.60
N LEU A 344 4.06 1.36 -11.05
CA LEU A 344 3.48 1.53 -12.38
C LEU A 344 2.85 2.93 -12.55
N GLY A 345 2.07 3.36 -11.56
CA GLY A 345 1.42 4.67 -11.59
C GLY A 345 2.43 5.82 -11.58
N ALA A 346 3.46 5.75 -10.72
CA ALA A 346 4.52 6.73 -10.66
C ALA A 346 5.32 6.78 -11.98
N TRP A 347 5.66 5.62 -12.55
CA TRP A 347 6.38 5.52 -13.81
C TRP A 347 5.56 6.08 -14.99
N LEU A 348 4.30 5.67 -15.15
CA LEU A 348 3.42 6.17 -16.22
C LEU A 348 3.19 7.68 -16.09
N GLY A 349 2.96 8.19 -14.87
CA GLY A 349 2.85 9.62 -14.62
C GLY A 349 4.13 10.38 -15.02
N GLY A 350 5.31 9.84 -14.70
CA GLY A 350 6.60 10.39 -15.12
C GLY A 350 6.76 10.41 -16.64
N LEU A 351 6.40 9.33 -17.33
CA LEU A 351 6.47 9.26 -18.79
C LEU A 351 5.62 10.35 -19.47
N THR A 352 4.42 10.61 -18.95
CA THR A 352 3.54 11.65 -19.53
C THR A 352 4.07 13.06 -19.26
N ILE A 353 4.70 13.30 -18.10
CA ILE A 353 5.40 14.56 -17.83
C ILE A 353 6.60 14.74 -18.78
N ALA A 354 7.42 13.70 -18.94
CA ALA A 354 8.58 13.72 -19.84
C ALA A 354 8.17 13.93 -21.31
N ALA A 355 7.00 13.42 -21.71
CA ALA A 355 6.43 13.63 -23.03
C ALA A 355 5.84 15.05 -23.24
N GLY A 356 5.93 15.92 -22.23
CA GLY A 356 5.48 17.32 -22.35
C GLY A 356 3.99 17.57 -22.06
N PHE A 357 3.24 16.56 -21.55
CA PHE A 357 1.82 16.73 -21.24
C PHE A 357 1.56 17.53 -19.94
N GLY A 358 2.62 17.97 -19.23
CA GLY A 358 2.53 18.80 -18.04
C GLY A 358 2.09 18.06 -16.78
N TYR A 359 2.00 18.80 -15.66
CA TYR A 359 1.75 18.24 -14.33
C TYR A 359 0.30 17.80 -14.05
N ALA A 360 -0.65 18.06 -14.96
CA ALA A 360 -2.01 17.48 -14.91
C ALA A 360 -2.04 16.04 -15.43
N SER A 361 -1.06 15.63 -16.23
CA SER A 361 -1.08 14.34 -16.92
C SER A 361 -1.04 13.12 -15.98
N PRO A 362 -0.34 13.12 -14.83
CA PRO A 362 -0.43 12.00 -13.87
C PRO A 362 -1.83 11.79 -13.30
N LEU A 363 -2.64 12.86 -13.19
CA LEU A 363 -4.03 12.76 -12.74
C LEU A 363 -4.90 12.05 -13.80
N TRP A 364 -4.70 12.36 -15.08
CA TRP A 364 -5.37 11.68 -16.20
C TRP A 364 -4.96 10.21 -16.29
N VAL A 365 -3.67 9.92 -16.16
CA VAL A 365 -3.15 8.54 -16.09
C VAL A 365 -3.79 7.79 -14.93
N GLY A 366 -3.84 8.40 -13.75
CA GLY A 366 -4.47 7.82 -12.57
C GLY A 366 -5.95 7.53 -12.78
N SER A 367 -6.69 8.45 -13.41
CA SER A 367 -8.10 8.26 -13.77
C SER A 367 -8.26 7.06 -14.71
N ALA A 368 -7.45 6.99 -15.78
CA ALA A 368 -7.50 5.89 -16.75
C ALA A 368 -7.16 4.53 -16.11
N MET A 369 -6.14 4.46 -15.26
CA MET A 369 -5.80 3.25 -14.51
C MET A 369 -6.96 2.81 -13.59
N THR A 370 -7.60 3.76 -12.93
CA THR A 370 -8.75 3.48 -12.04
C THR A 370 -9.96 2.99 -12.83
N VAL A 371 -10.22 3.54 -14.02
CA VAL A 371 -11.26 3.02 -14.94
C VAL A 371 -10.93 1.60 -15.38
N ALA A 372 -9.66 1.32 -15.72
CA ALA A 372 -9.24 -0.04 -16.04
C ALA A 372 -9.45 -1.01 -14.86
N ALA A 373 -9.17 -0.57 -13.62
CA ALA A 373 -9.48 -1.36 -12.42
C ALA A 373 -10.98 -1.65 -12.29
N LEU A 374 -11.83 -0.66 -12.54
CA LEU A 374 -13.28 -0.82 -12.52
C LEU A 374 -13.75 -1.87 -13.54
N VAL A 375 -13.20 -1.85 -14.74
CA VAL A 375 -13.48 -2.86 -15.77
C VAL A 375 -13.06 -4.26 -15.31
N VAL A 376 -11.87 -4.39 -14.70
CA VAL A 376 -11.38 -5.66 -14.16
C VAL A 376 -12.29 -6.17 -13.03
N VAL A 377 -12.72 -5.30 -12.11
CA VAL A 377 -13.66 -5.67 -11.03
C VAL A 377 -15.00 -6.12 -11.60
N ALA A 378 -15.56 -5.37 -12.56
CA ALA A 378 -16.83 -5.72 -13.20
C ALA A 378 -16.75 -7.07 -13.94
N LEU A 379 -15.67 -7.31 -14.69
CA LEU A 379 -15.42 -8.58 -15.39
C LEU A 379 -15.32 -9.75 -14.39
N ALA A 380 -14.56 -9.58 -13.32
CA ALA A 380 -14.39 -10.61 -12.31
C ALA A 380 -15.71 -10.96 -11.59
N SER A 381 -16.54 -9.95 -11.31
CA SER A 381 -17.86 -10.15 -10.69
C SER A 381 -18.82 -10.88 -11.65
N TRP A 382 -18.85 -10.48 -12.93
CA TRP A 382 -19.65 -11.15 -13.96
C TRP A 382 -19.24 -12.63 -14.18
N MET A 383 -17.93 -12.92 -14.24
CA MET A 383 -17.45 -14.29 -14.37
C MET A 383 -17.87 -15.17 -13.17
N ARG A 384 -17.88 -14.62 -11.96
CA ARG A 384 -18.31 -15.31 -10.75
C ARG A 384 -19.80 -15.62 -10.78
N GLU A 385 -20.63 -14.67 -11.19
CA GLU A 385 -22.09 -14.89 -11.31
C GLU A 385 -22.43 -15.95 -12.34
N ARG A 386 -21.74 -15.99 -13.46
CA ARG A 386 -21.93 -17.04 -14.48
C ARG A 386 -21.64 -18.44 -13.92
N HIS A 387 -20.52 -18.62 -13.23
CA HIS A 387 -20.17 -19.90 -12.61
C HIS A 387 -21.24 -20.38 -11.61
N PHE A 388 -21.83 -19.46 -10.84
CA PHE A 388 -22.93 -19.80 -9.93
C PHE A 388 -24.22 -20.19 -10.65
N ARG A 389 -24.56 -19.56 -11.79
CA ARG A 389 -25.74 -19.89 -12.58
C ARG A 389 -25.59 -21.27 -13.24
N ASP A 390 -24.45 -21.53 -13.86
CA ASP A 390 -24.17 -22.81 -14.52
C ASP A 390 -24.17 -23.98 -13.52
N GLY A 391 -23.59 -23.78 -12.34
CA GLY A 391 -23.61 -24.79 -11.26
C GLY A 391 -25.01 -25.10 -10.73
N ARG A 392 -25.90 -24.08 -10.64
CA ARG A 392 -27.31 -24.29 -10.25
C ARG A 392 -28.11 -25.04 -11.32
N GLN A 393 -27.90 -24.72 -12.60
CA GLN A 393 -28.58 -25.42 -13.69
C GLN A 393 -28.13 -26.89 -13.76
N GLY A 394 -26.84 -27.18 -13.58
CA GLY A 394 -26.31 -28.56 -13.54
C GLY A 394 -26.90 -29.37 -12.40
N SER A 395 -27.04 -28.78 -11.20
CA SER A 395 -27.65 -29.46 -10.05
C SER A 395 -29.14 -29.73 -10.21
N THR A 396 -29.88 -28.80 -10.86
CA THR A 396 -31.32 -28.99 -11.13
C THR A 396 -31.57 -30.04 -12.18
N VAL A 397 -30.75 -30.14 -13.22
CA VAL A 397 -30.83 -31.17 -14.25
C VAL A 397 -30.48 -32.57 -13.66
N ALA A 398 -29.46 -32.64 -12.81
CA ALA A 398 -29.10 -33.92 -12.13
C ALA A 398 -30.20 -34.40 -11.15
N ALA A 399 -30.87 -33.46 -10.44
CA ALA A 399 -31.99 -33.78 -9.54
C ALA A 399 -33.21 -34.31 -10.31
N VAL A 400 -33.50 -33.76 -11.49
CA VAL A 400 -34.61 -34.22 -12.36
C VAL A 400 -34.30 -35.56 -13.01
N SER A 401 -33.04 -35.83 -13.37
CA SER A 401 -32.65 -37.10 -13.98
C SER A 401 -32.68 -38.31 -13.00
N ASN A 402 -32.45 -38.05 -11.70
CA ASN A 402 -32.47 -39.10 -10.67
C ASN A 402 -33.86 -39.38 -10.08
N GLY A 403 -34.88 -38.62 -10.49
CA GLY A 403 -36.26 -38.72 -9.99
C GLY A 403 -37.19 -39.63 -10.80
N ARG A 404 -36.73 -40.62 -11.60
CA ARG A 404 -37.61 -41.60 -12.22
C ARG A 404 -38.04 -42.64 -11.21
N PRO A 405 -39.35 -42.74 -10.85
CA PRO A 405 -39.85 -43.85 -10.04
C PRO A 405 -39.79 -45.10 -10.93
N THR A 406 -39.08 -46.12 -10.49
CA THR A 406 -39.20 -47.47 -11.02
C THR A 406 -40.56 -48.02 -10.60
N ILE A 407 -41.54 -47.89 -11.49
CA ILE A 407 -42.75 -48.67 -11.40
C ILE A 407 -42.36 -50.11 -11.80
N ARG A 408 -42.27 -50.99 -10.81
CA ARG A 408 -42.35 -52.43 -11.05
C ARG A 408 -43.79 -52.83 -10.76
N GLY A 409 -44.40 -53.40 -11.81
CA GLY A 409 -45.65 -54.12 -11.72
C GLY A 409 -45.49 -55.48 -11.01
#